data_9c60f4c642f5c40834791225660a0bb3
#
_entry.id   9c60f4c642f5c40834791225660a0bb3
#
_cell.length_a   1.000
_cell.length_b   1.000
_cell.length_c   1.000
_cell.angle_alpha   90.00
_cell.angle_beta   90.00
_cell.angle_gamma   90.00
#
_symmetry.space_group_name_H-M   'P 1'
#
loop_
_entity.id
_entity.type
_entity.pdbx_description
1 polymer ?
#
loop_
_entity_poly.entity_id
_entity_poly.type
_entity_poly.pdbx_seq_one_letter_code
_entity_poly.pdbx_strand_id
1 'polypeptide(L)'
;MREVAASRFVGATPAAVGRELTPATLVEYEGSFTVHEVEDTDDGWLVSVGSRGVEFALAFEAREDGLVYEQRGDGPLETLETTVTYRAENEGTRVRMTSIVSVGLPLAGLTDRVAAWKRRGELRRALGRIADAVE
;
A
#
# COMPACT_ATOMS: atom_id res chain seq x y z
N MET A 1 11.35 -11.14 8.37
CA MET A 1 10.29 -10.11 8.43
C MET A 1 10.93 -8.73 8.56
N ARG A 2 10.51 -7.82 7.73
CA ARG A 2 11.02 -6.45 7.70
C ARG A 2 9.88 -5.46 7.68
N GLU A 3 10.09 -4.34 8.36
CA GLU A 3 9.18 -3.20 8.30
C GLU A 3 9.86 -2.05 7.57
N VAL A 4 9.15 -1.42 6.64
CA VAL A 4 9.63 -0.23 5.94
C VAL A 4 8.57 0.86 6.03
N ALA A 5 9.02 2.11 6.00
CA ALA A 5 8.14 3.26 6.07
C ALA A 5 8.65 4.38 5.18
N ALA A 6 7.72 5.18 4.70
CA ALA A 6 8.02 6.41 3.98
C ALA A 6 6.92 7.41 4.28
N SER A 7 7.24 8.69 4.19
CA SER A 7 6.24 9.74 4.37
C SER A 7 6.54 10.90 3.43
N ARG A 8 5.49 11.69 3.18
CA ARG A 8 5.61 12.86 2.31
C ARG A 8 4.61 13.93 2.76
N PHE A 9 5.04 15.18 2.78
CA PHE A 9 4.12 16.30 2.90
C PHE A 9 3.48 16.57 1.54
N VAL A 10 2.16 16.75 1.54
CA VAL A 10 1.38 16.98 0.33
C VAL A 10 0.60 18.28 0.50
N GLY A 11 0.69 19.16 -0.49
CA GLY A 11 0.05 20.48 -0.46
C GLY A 11 -1.43 20.41 -0.84
N ALA A 12 -2.20 19.57 -0.16
CA ALA A 12 -3.64 19.42 -0.34
C ALA A 12 -4.27 19.04 0.99
N THR A 13 -5.58 19.19 1.11
CA THR A 13 -6.28 18.88 2.37
C THR A 13 -6.35 17.36 2.60
N PRO A 14 -6.46 16.92 3.87
CA PRO A 14 -6.68 15.50 4.14
C PRO A 14 -7.91 14.92 3.42
N ALA A 15 -8.97 15.72 3.27
CA ALA A 15 -10.16 15.29 2.54
C ALA A 15 -9.86 15.02 1.06
N ALA A 16 -9.05 15.86 0.43
CA ALA A 16 -8.65 15.66 -0.97
C ALA A 16 -7.81 14.40 -1.12
N VAL A 17 -6.86 14.18 -0.21
CA VAL A 17 -6.04 12.96 -0.18
C VAL A 17 -6.93 11.73 0.01
N GLY A 18 -7.86 11.78 0.96
CA GLY A 18 -8.77 10.67 1.23
C GLY A 18 -9.64 10.30 0.04
N ARG A 19 -10.10 11.29 -0.72
CA ARG A 19 -10.89 11.03 -1.94
C ARG A 19 -10.06 10.35 -3.02
N GLU A 20 -8.78 10.68 -3.13
CA GLU A 20 -7.88 10.06 -4.12
C GLU A 20 -7.54 8.62 -3.73
N LEU A 21 -7.44 8.32 -2.45
CA LEU A 21 -6.97 7.02 -1.95
C LEU A 21 -8.08 5.97 -1.86
N THR A 22 -8.53 5.50 -3.03
CA THR A 22 -9.35 4.29 -3.09
C THR A 22 -8.43 3.07 -3.06
N PRO A 23 -8.93 1.88 -2.67
CA PRO A 23 -8.11 0.67 -2.68
C PRO A 23 -7.42 0.40 -4.01
N ALA A 24 -8.13 0.45 -5.13
CA ALA A 24 -7.57 0.21 -6.45
C ALA A 24 -6.50 1.24 -6.80
N THR A 25 -6.76 2.51 -6.55
CA THR A 25 -5.84 3.60 -6.86
C THR A 25 -4.53 3.45 -6.08
N LEU A 26 -4.61 3.09 -4.80
CA LEU A 26 -3.42 2.90 -3.97
C LEU A 26 -2.53 1.79 -4.55
N VAL A 27 -3.13 0.65 -4.89
CA VAL A 27 -2.38 -0.48 -5.48
C VAL A 27 -1.73 -0.07 -6.80
N GLU A 28 -2.45 0.64 -7.66
CA GLU A 28 -1.93 1.12 -8.94
C GLU A 28 -0.77 2.09 -8.76
N TYR A 29 -0.86 2.98 -7.76
CA TYR A 29 0.19 3.95 -7.47
C TYR A 29 1.47 3.29 -6.94
N GLU A 30 1.35 2.22 -6.17
CA GLU A 30 2.50 1.44 -5.74
C GLU A 30 3.21 0.78 -6.93
N GLY A 31 2.42 0.37 -7.94
CA GLY A 31 2.97 -0.15 -9.18
C GLY A 31 3.48 -1.58 -9.11
N SER A 32 3.18 -2.31 -8.03
CA SER A 32 3.67 -3.67 -7.82
C SER A 32 2.79 -4.72 -8.47
N PHE A 33 1.48 -4.47 -8.51
CA PHE A 33 0.49 -5.46 -8.93
C PHE A 33 -0.50 -4.81 -9.89
N THR A 34 -1.09 -5.66 -10.75
CA THR A 34 -2.17 -5.24 -11.63
C THR A 34 -3.50 -5.52 -10.95
N VAL A 35 -4.37 -4.52 -10.85
CA VAL A 35 -5.69 -4.67 -10.27
C VAL A 35 -6.63 -5.29 -11.30
N HIS A 36 -7.29 -6.38 -10.93
CA HIS A 36 -8.28 -7.06 -11.79
C HIS A 36 -9.71 -6.75 -11.37
N GLU A 37 -9.99 -6.74 -10.07
CA GLU A 37 -11.35 -6.57 -9.57
C GLU A 37 -11.34 -6.01 -8.15
N VAL A 38 -12.36 -5.24 -7.82
CA VAL A 38 -12.59 -4.75 -6.44
C VAL A 38 -13.98 -5.20 -6.04
N GLU A 39 -14.07 -5.89 -4.91
CA GLU A 39 -15.32 -6.41 -4.37
C GLU A 39 -15.56 -5.81 -2.98
N ASP A 40 -16.77 -5.32 -2.75
CA ASP A 40 -17.16 -4.81 -1.43
C ASP A 40 -17.34 -5.99 -0.46
N THR A 41 -16.85 -5.83 0.77
CA THR A 41 -17.04 -6.80 1.84
C THR A 41 -17.68 -6.11 3.03
N ASP A 42 -18.08 -6.89 4.04
CA ASP A 42 -18.70 -6.31 5.24
C ASP A 42 -17.76 -5.34 5.96
N ASP A 43 -16.46 -5.61 5.94
CA ASP A 43 -15.45 -4.83 6.67
C ASP A 43 -14.65 -3.88 5.79
N GLY A 44 -14.83 -3.92 4.47
CA GLY A 44 -14.04 -3.10 3.56
C GLY A 44 -14.11 -3.59 2.12
N TRP A 45 -12.96 -3.95 1.56
CA TRP A 45 -12.87 -4.35 0.14
C TRP A 45 -11.90 -5.51 -0.03
N LEU A 46 -12.19 -6.36 -1.01
CA LEU A 46 -11.25 -7.40 -1.45
C LEU A 46 -10.81 -7.03 -2.86
N VAL A 47 -9.52 -6.77 -3.04
CA VAL A 47 -8.96 -6.37 -4.32
C VAL A 47 -8.20 -7.55 -4.91
N SER A 48 -8.68 -8.06 -6.05
CA SER A 48 -8.00 -9.14 -6.77
C SER A 48 -6.91 -8.54 -7.63
N VAL A 49 -5.69 -9.06 -7.48
CA VAL A 49 -4.51 -8.53 -8.15
C VAL A 49 -3.68 -9.65 -8.76
N GLY A 50 -2.82 -9.29 -9.68
CA GLY A 50 -1.92 -10.24 -10.30
C GLY A 50 -0.52 -9.69 -10.47
N SER A 51 0.46 -10.59 -10.47
CA SER A 51 1.86 -10.26 -10.71
C SER A 51 2.57 -11.52 -11.22
N ARG A 52 3.20 -11.41 -12.39
CA ARG A 52 4.02 -12.49 -12.97
C ARG A 52 3.32 -13.85 -13.00
N GLY A 53 2.04 -13.86 -13.40
CA GLY A 53 1.26 -15.10 -13.53
C GLY A 53 0.69 -15.63 -12.23
N VAL A 54 0.93 -14.95 -11.10
CA VAL A 54 0.35 -15.30 -9.81
C VAL A 54 -0.81 -14.37 -9.53
N GLU A 55 -1.95 -14.94 -9.14
CA GLU A 55 -3.13 -14.17 -8.75
C GLU A 55 -3.38 -14.35 -7.27
N PHE A 56 -3.73 -13.27 -6.57
CA PHE A 56 -4.02 -13.28 -5.15
C PHE A 56 -4.92 -12.08 -4.81
N ALA A 57 -5.21 -11.90 -3.55
CA ALA A 57 -6.09 -10.83 -3.13
C ALA A 57 -5.47 -9.99 -2.03
N LEU A 58 -5.88 -8.73 -1.96
CA LEU A 58 -5.54 -7.81 -0.89
C LEU A 58 -6.82 -7.42 -0.17
N ALA A 59 -6.88 -7.70 1.12
CA ALA A 59 -8.05 -7.37 1.94
C ALA A 59 -7.85 -5.98 2.54
N PHE A 60 -8.67 -5.03 2.13
CA PHE A 60 -8.62 -3.65 2.57
C PHE A 60 -9.65 -3.36 3.64
N GLU A 61 -9.25 -2.55 4.59
CA GLU A 61 -10.15 -2.04 5.63
C GLU A 61 -9.91 -0.55 5.81
N ALA A 62 -11.00 0.22 5.89
CA ALA A 62 -10.92 1.65 6.13
C ALA A 62 -10.59 1.93 7.60
N ARG A 63 -9.77 2.93 7.82
CA ARG A 63 -9.49 3.50 9.14
C ARG A 63 -9.95 4.94 9.13
N GLU A 64 -10.10 5.53 10.31
CA GLU A 64 -10.52 6.93 10.45
C GLU A 64 -9.63 7.87 9.65
N ASP A 65 -8.33 7.63 9.62
CA ASP A 65 -7.34 8.48 8.97
C ASP A 65 -6.55 7.75 7.87
N GLY A 66 -7.11 6.73 7.24
CA GLY A 66 -6.42 6.04 6.18
C GLY A 66 -7.00 4.69 5.81
N LEU A 67 -6.13 3.84 5.29
CA LEU A 67 -6.44 2.48 4.86
C LEU A 67 -5.39 1.52 5.39
N VAL A 68 -5.79 0.28 5.61
CA VAL A 68 -4.86 -0.81 5.87
C VAL A 68 -5.23 -1.98 4.96
N TYR A 69 -4.24 -2.70 4.46
CA TYR A 69 -4.52 -3.93 3.72
C TYR A 69 -3.49 -5.00 4.04
N GLU A 70 -3.91 -6.25 3.82
CA GLU A 70 -3.04 -7.41 3.95
C GLU A 70 -3.27 -8.38 2.82
N GLN A 71 -2.22 -9.09 2.43
CA GLN A 71 -2.31 -10.13 1.42
C GLN A 71 -3.14 -11.31 1.95
N ARG A 72 -4.03 -11.80 1.09
CA ARG A 72 -4.84 -13.00 1.32
C ARG A 72 -4.48 -14.05 0.30
N GLY A 73 -4.36 -15.29 0.77
CA GLY A 73 -4.03 -16.43 -0.09
C GLY A 73 -2.55 -16.48 -0.44
N ASP A 74 -2.23 -17.35 -1.39
CA ASP A 74 -0.86 -17.60 -1.81
C ASP A 74 -0.40 -16.54 -2.81
N GLY A 75 0.25 -15.50 -2.32
CA GLY A 75 0.81 -14.45 -3.13
C GLY A 75 2.34 -14.56 -3.24
N PRO A 76 2.99 -13.54 -3.80
CA PRO A 76 4.45 -13.53 -3.99
C PRO A 76 5.23 -13.42 -2.68
N LEU A 77 4.59 -12.97 -1.62
CA LEU A 77 5.21 -12.83 -0.30
C LEU A 77 4.49 -13.74 0.70
N GLU A 78 5.18 -14.14 1.75
CA GLU A 78 4.54 -14.85 2.87
C GLU A 78 3.69 -13.86 3.67
N THR A 79 4.22 -12.66 3.90
CA THR A 79 3.53 -11.60 4.61
C THR A 79 3.63 -10.31 3.83
N LEU A 80 2.50 -9.66 3.63
CA LEU A 80 2.43 -8.29 3.13
C LEU A 80 1.28 -7.60 3.84
N GLU A 81 1.61 -6.60 4.65
CA GLU A 81 0.63 -5.79 5.35
C GLU A 81 1.04 -4.33 5.22
N THR A 82 0.14 -3.48 4.77
CA THR A 82 0.46 -2.07 4.50
C THR A 82 -0.59 -1.17 5.15
N THR A 83 -0.12 -0.10 5.76
CA THR A 83 -0.96 0.93 6.35
C THR A 83 -0.61 2.26 5.70
N VAL A 84 -1.62 3.01 5.28
CA VAL A 84 -1.45 4.40 4.84
C VAL A 84 -2.28 5.29 5.75
N THR A 85 -1.67 6.35 6.26
CA THR A 85 -2.36 7.36 7.07
C THR A 85 -2.17 8.74 6.45
N TYR A 86 -3.14 9.62 6.65
CA TYR A 86 -3.05 11.00 6.20
C TYR A 86 -3.63 11.94 7.26
N ARG A 87 -2.82 12.91 7.67
CA ARG A 87 -3.17 13.83 8.74
C ARG A 87 -2.87 15.26 8.35
N ALA A 88 -3.69 16.20 8.83
CA ALA A 88 -3.46 17.62 8.62
C ALA A 88 -2.12 18.05 9.22
N GLU A 89 -1.34 18.81 8.45
CA GLU A 89 -0.05 19.35 8.89
C GLU A 89 0.27 20.59 8.06
N ASN A 90 0.55 21.72 8.72
CA ASN A 90 1.01 22.95 8.05
C ASN A 90 0.22 23.36 6.81
N GLU A 91 -1.10 23.38 6.94
CA GLU A 91 -2.04 23.73 5.86
C GLU A 91 -2.06 22.74 4.70
N GLY A 92 -1.52 21.56 4.91
CA GLY A 92 -1.54 20.45 3.96
C GLY A 92 -1.75 19.16 4.70
N THR A 93 -1.15 18.11 4.19
CA THR A 93 -1.33 16.76 4.72
C THR A 93 0.00 16.02 4.78
N ARG A 94 0.26 15.37 5.90
CA ARG A 94 1.35 14.39 6.00
C ARG A 94 0.78 13.02 5.67
N VAL A 95 1.27 12.42 4.59
CA VAL A 95 0.90 11.05 4.21
C VAL A 95 2.04 10.12 4.59
N ARG A 96 1.73 9.10 5.37
CA ARG A 96 2.72 8.11 5.83
C ARG A 96 2.27 6.72 5.39
N MET A 97 3.20 5.96 4.85
CA MET A 97 2.97 4.56 4.50
C MET A 97 3.97 3.68 5.24
N THR A 98 3.46 2.59 5.79
CA THR A 98 4.26 1.58 6.51
C THR A 98 3.90 0.22 5.95
N SER A 99 4.90 -0.62 5.70
CA SER A 99 4.66 -1.96 5.17
C SER A 99 5.51 -2.99 5.89
N ILE A 100 4.91 -4.13 6.21
CA ILE A 100 5.59 -5.28 6.78
C ILE A 100 5.66 -6.34 5.68
N VAL A 101 6.85 -6.82 5.37
CA VAL A 101 7.09 -7.79 4.30
C VAL A 101 7.92 -8.96 4.80
N SER A 102 7.62 -10.16 4.30
CA SER A 102 8.35 -11.38 4.58
C SER A 102 8.26 -12.33 3.39
N VAL A 103 9.35 -12.95 3.03
CA VAL A 103 9.39 -13.92 1.92
C VAL A 103 9.23 -15.36 2.41
N GLY A 104 9.65 -15.66 3.63
CA GLY A 104 9.43 -16.97 4.27
C GLY A 104 10.20 -18.15 3.71
N LEU A 105 11.26 -17.93 2.93
CA LEU A 105 12.07 -18.99 2.35
C LEU A 105 13.35 -19.24 3.15
N PRO A 106 14.09 -20.38 2.92
CA PRO A 106 15.31 -20.67 3.65
C PRO A 106 16.37 -19.59 3.63
N LEU A 107 16.43 -18.75 2.60
CA LEU A 107 17.32 -17.60 2.53
C LEU A 107 16.58 -16.30 2.87
N ALA A 108 15.57 -16.41 3.69
CA ALA A 108 14.64 -15.33 4.00
C ALA A 108 15.31 -14.02 4.44
N GLY A 109 16.35 -14.09 5.27
CA GLY A 109 17.06 -12.91 5.74
C GLY A 109 17.59 -12.02 4.63
N LEU A 110 18.24 -12.62 3.63
CA LEU A 110 18.76 -11.91 2.46
C LEU A 110 17.60 -11.46 1.55
N THR A 111 16.67 -12.36 1.30
CA THR A 111 15.52 -12.08 0.44
C THR A 111 14.60 -11.04 1.05
N ASP A 112 14.40 -11.07 2.37
CA ASP A 112 13.61 -10.07 3.07
C ASP A 112 14.24 -8.68 2.94
N ARG A 113 15.56 -8.57 2.94
CA ARG A 113 16.25 -7.30 2.71
C ARG A 113 15.94 -6.74 1.32
N VAL A 114 15.99 -7.60 0.31
CA VAL A 114 15.71 -7.21 -1.08
C VAL A 114 14.24 -6.82 -1.20
N ALA A 115 13.34 -7.61 -0.63
CA ALA A 115 11.91 -7.32 -0.63
C ALA A 115 11.62 -5.98 0.07
N ALA A 116 12.26 -5.72 1.21
CA ALA A 116 12.09 -4.46 1.94
C ALA A 116 12.62 -3.27 1.14
N TRP A 117 13.76 -3.41 0.50
CA TRP A 117 14.33 -2.37 -0.36
C TRP A 117 13.40 -2.03 -1.52
N LYS A 118 12.91 -3.07 -2.20
CA LYS A 118 11.96 -2.92 -3.30
C LYS A 118 10.67 -2.26 -2.80
N ARG A 119 10.15 -2.72 -1.67
CA ARG A 119 8.91 -2.20 -1.09
C ARG A 119 9.02 -0.73 -0.73
N ARG A 120 10.14 -0.30 -0.17
CA ARG A 120 10.36 1.11 0.12
C ARG A 120 10.25 1.97 -1.13
N GLY A 121 10.81 1.49 -2.25
CA GLY A 121 10.69 2.17 -3.54
C GLY A 121 9.23 2.27 -4.01
N GLU A 122 8.44 1.24 -3.79
CA GLU A 122 7.01 1.23 -4.13
C GLU A 122 6.22 2.22 -3.29
N LEU A 123 6.52 2.29 -1.98
CA LEU A 123 5.88 3.27 -1.11
C LEU A 123 6.20 4.71 -1.53
N ARG A 124 7.45 4.98 -1.85
CA ARG A 124 7.88 6.31 -2.33
C ARG A 124 7.20 6.67 -3.64
N ARG A 125 7.07 5.70 -4.53
CA ARG A 125 6.37 5.91 -5.81
C ARG A 125 4.91 6.27 -5.59
N ALA A 126 4.24 5.53 -4.71
CA ALA A 126 2.84 5.81 -4.39
C ALA A 126 2.68 7.21 -3.82
N LEU A 127 3.53 7.59 -2.86
CA LEU A 127 3.48 8.92 -2.26
C LEU A 127 3.68 10.03 -3.30
N GLY A 128 4.62 9.85 -4.23
CA GLY A 128 4.83 10.80 -5.31
C GLY A 128 3.62 10.93 -6.22
N ARG A 129 2.98 9.84 -6.56
CA ARG A 129 1.78 9.84 -7.42
C ARG A 129 0.56 10.43 -6.72
N ILE A 130 0.43 10.20 -5.42
CA ILE A 130 -0.61 10.84 -4.61
C ILE A 130 -0.43 12.35 -4.66
N ALA A 131 0.77 12.83 -4.39
CA ALA A 131 1.07 14.26 -4.43
C ALA A 131 0.76 14.86 -5.81
N ASP A 132 1.20 14.20 -6.88
CA ASP A 132 0.95 14.69 -8.25
C ASP A 132 -0.54 14.76 -8.57
N ALA A 133 -1.33 13.83 -8.04
CA ALA A 133 -2.77 13.76 -8.32
C ALA A 133 -3.57 14.84 -7.59
N VAL A 134 -3.17 15.25 -6.39
CA VAL A 134 -3.96 16.14 -5.54
C VAL A 134 -3.38 17.55 -5.39
N GLU A 135 -2.15 17.77 -5.78
CA GLU A 135 -1.53 19.10 -5.81
C GLU A 135 -1.83 19.88 -7.14
#